data_80b4973e047175fc8fa8dcd04b6ee9e1
#
_entry.id   80b4973e047175fc8fa8dcd04b6ee9e1
#
_cell.length_a   1.000
_cell.length_b   1.000
_cell.length_c   1.000
_cell.angle_alpha   90.00
_cell.angle_beta   90.00
_cell.angle_gamma   90.00
#
_symmetry.space_group_name_H-M   'P 1'
#
loop_
_entity.id
_entity.type
_entity.pdbx_description
1 polymer ?
#
loop_
_entity_poly.entity_id
_entity_poly.type
_entity_poly.pdbx_seq_one_letter_code
_entity_poly.pdbx_strand_id
1 'polypeptide(L)'
;AYREARIRPNYRLVRVGLSGLSADIHRSFGHVIAEAIEVVGRSCVFVASGDLSHKLKANGPYGFASEGPKLDKGLCDLFEQGNLKGLFELDEQICDSAAECGVRSFQIMAGALEEISSTKSSRKNASASFHASEKPLFGAYQAELLSYEGPFGVGYAVAAFERFDAASSGDFGADPYVRLACASIETYLRTGKPLELTDEWQNALPDEMLLQQAGVFVSIHKNGELRGCIGTIVPTTSSIAQEIIQNGISASTRDP
;
A
#
# COMPACT_ATOMS: atom_id res chain seq x y z
N ALA A 1 25.64 -7.74 14.42
CA ALA A 1 25.67 -6.35 14.89
C ALA A 1 24.82 -5.53 13.95
N TYR A 2 23.56 -5.28 14.32
CA TYR A 2 22.70 -4.31 13.65
C TYR A 2 23.31 -2.92 13.86
N ARG A 3 23.81 -2.30 12.80
CA ARG A 3 24.09 -0.87 12.81
C ARG A 3 22.72 -0.18 12.81
N GLU A 4 22.31 0.33 13.96
CA GLU A 4 21.28 1.38 14.03
C GLU A 4 21.74 2.57 13.19
N ALA A 5 21.27 2.63 11.96
CA ALA A 5 21.27 3.89 11.26
C ALA A 5 20.31 4.79 12.06
N ARG A 6 20.85 5.71 12.83
CA ARG A 6 20.09 6.81 13.46
C ARG A 6 19.64 7.77 12.37
N ILE A 7 18.73 7.31 11.51
CA ILE A 7 17.89 8.20 10.72
C ILE A 7 16.98 8.82 11.79
N ARG A 8 17.20 10.06 12.13
CA ARG A 8 16.22 10.83 12.89
C ARG A 8 15.06 11.08 11.93
N PRO A 9 13.99 10.32 12.01
CA PRO A 9 12.90 10.47 11.06
C PRO A 9 12.26 11.84 11.30
N ASN A 10 12.10 12.60 10.25
CA ASN A 10 11.43 13.90 10.28
C ASN A 10 9.90 13.70 10.27
N TYR A 11 9.41 12.75 11.08
CA TYR A 11 7.98 12.50 11.24
C TYR A 11 7.48 12.96 12.60
N ARG A 12 6.18 13.21 12.70
CA ARG A 12 5.47 13.43 13.95
C ARG A 12 4.56 12.23 14.21
N LEU A 13 4.64 11.68 15.42
CA LEU A 13 3.79 10.57 15.83
C LEU A 13 2.55 11.11 16.53
N VAL A 14 1.37 10.70 16.09
CA VAL A 14 0.09 10.87 16.76
C VAL A 14 -0.35 9.50 17.28
N ARG A 15 -0.57 9.39 18.59
CA ARG A 15 -1.07 8.15 19.19
C ARG A 15 -2.55 8.29 19.50
N VAL A 16 -3.32 7.31 19.09
CA VAL A 16 -4.78 7.23 19.29
C VAL A 16 -5.09 6.02 20.14
N GLY A 17 -5.84 6.20 21.21
CA GLY A 17 -6.37 5.10 22.02
C GLY A 17 -7.67 4.55 21.45
N LEU A 18 -7.96 3.29 21.75
CA LEU A 18 -9.20 2.63 21.38
C LEU A 18 -10.27 2.81 22.46
N SER A 19 -11.53 2.70 22.07
CA SER A 19 -12.69 2.74 22.98
C SER A 19 -13.52 1.46 22.88
N GLY A 20 -14.46 1.25 23.81
CA GLY A 20 -15.45 0.18 23.76
C GLY A 20 -16.72 0.54 22.96
N LEU A 21 -16.67 1.56 22.10
CA LEU A 21 -17.81 1.98 21.29
C LEU A 21 -18.03 1.05 20.08
N SER A 22 -19.15 1.24 19.39
CA SER A 22 -19.53 0.40 18.23
C SER A 22 -18.61 0.59 17.02
N ALA A 23 -18.70 -0.36 16.08
CA ALA A 23 -18.00 -0.31 14.80
C ALA A 23 -18.28 0.98 14.01
N ASP A 24 -19.55 1.45 14.00
CA ASP A 24 -19.95 2.69 13.32
C ASP A 24 -19.27 3.93 13.89
N ILE A 25 -19.08 3.97 15.21
CA ILE A 25 -18.37 5.09 15.85
C ILE A 25 -16.88 5.06 15.49
N HIS A 26 -16.25 3.89 15.47
CA HIS A 26 -14.86 3.75 15.03
C HIS A 26 -14.70 4.12 13.54
N ARG A 27 -15.65 3.71 12.68
CA ARG A 27 -15.71 4.13 11.28
C ARG A 27 -15.79 5.65 11.13
N SER A 28 -16.73 6.28 11.85
CA SER A 28 -16.92 7.74 11.84
C SER A 28 -15.67 8.48 12.33
N PHE A 29 -14.98 7.93 13.34
CA PHE A 29 -13.72 8.48 13.81
C PHE A 29 -12.62 8.36 12.75
N GLY A 30 -12.59 7.28 11.99
CA GLY A 30 -11.73 7.14 10.82
C GLY A 30 -11.95 8.25 9.79
N HIS A 31 -13.21 8.59 9.48
CA HIS A 31 -13.55 9.71 8.59
C HIS A 31 -12.99 11.04 9.10
N VAL A 32 -13.11 11.34 10.40
CA VAL A 32 -12.53 12.55 11.00
C VAL A 32 -11.00 12.59 10.87
N ILE A 33 -10.34 11.45 11.02
CA ILE A 33 -8.89 11.36 10.81
C ILE A 33 -8.54 11.65 9.34
N ALA A 34 -9.30 11.12 8.40
CA ALA A 34 -9.12 11.37 6.97
C ALA A 34 -9.24 12.86 6.61
N GLU A 35 -10.29 13.52 7.12
CA GLU A 35 -10.47 14.97 6.97
C GLU A 35 -9.29 15.75 7.55
N ALA A 36 -8.82 15.37 8.74
CA ALA A 36 -7.66 16.01 9.36
C ALA A 36 -6.38 15.84 8.53
N ILE A 37 -6.14 14.66 7.93
CA ILE A 37 -5.01 14.40 7.04
C ILE A 37 -5.08 15.31 5.81
N GLU A 38 -6.26 15.46 5.20
CA GLU A 38 -6.45 16.36 4.05
C GLU A 38 -6.18 17.83 4.40
N VAL A 39 -6.67 18.30 5.55
CA VAL A 39 -6.45 19.68 6.01
C VAL A 39 -4.97 19.96 6.29
N VAL A 40 -4.28 19.00 6.88
CA VAL A 40 -2.84 19.13 7.17
C VAL A 40 -1.99 19.07 5.91
N GLY A 41 -2.44 18.37 4.86
CA GLY A 41 -1.78 18.28 3.56
C GLY A 41 -0.39 17.63 3.59
N ARG A 42 -0.16 16.70 4.53
CA ARG A 42 1.11 15.96 4.67
C ARG A 42 0.93 14.49 4.33
N SER A 43 2.01 13.87 3.85
CA SER A 43 2.05 12.41 3.75
C SER A 43 1.84 11.79 5.12
N CYS A 44 0.97 10.80 5.20
CA CYS A 44 0.60 10.12 6.43
C CYS A 44 0.70 8.61 6.25
N VAL A 45 1.24 7.94 7.27
CA VAL A 45 1.17 6.49 7.41
C VAL A 45 0.26 6.19 8.59
N PHE A 46 -0.82 5.46 8.34
CA PHE A 46 -1.71 4.97 9.39
C PHE A 46 -1.25 3.58 9.83
N VAL A 47 -0.98 3.39 11.10
CA VAL A 47 -0.63 2.08 11.67
C VAL A 47 -1.79 1.62 12.56
N ALA A 48 -2.58 0.65 12.06
CA ALA A 48 -3.60 -0.04 12.84
C ALA A 48 -2.94 -1.19 13.61
N SER A 49 -2.74 -1.00 14.91
CA SER A 49 -2.05 -1.95 15.77
C SER A 49 -3.04 -2.73 16.63
N GLY A 50 -2.84 -4.04 16.72
CA GLY A 50 -3.60 -4.97 17.55
C GLY A 50 -3.43 -6.40 17.05
N ASP A 51 -3.60 -7.34 17.97
CA ASP A 51 -3.53 -8.76 17.64
C ASP A 51 -4.88 -9.24 17.08
N LEU A 52 -4.84 -10.34 16.32
CA LEU A 52 -6.02 -11.08 15.93
C LEU A 52 -6.52 -11.92 17.12
N SER A 53 -7.01 -13.13 16.91
CA SER A 53 -7.48 -13.98 18.03
C SER A 53 -6.37 -14.29 19.02
N HIS A 54 -6.70 -14.28 20.32
CA HIS A 54 -5.83 -14.79 21.38
C HIS A 54 -6.11 -16.25 21.74
N LYS A 55 -7.05 -16.93 21.06
CA LYS A 55 -7.54 -18.27 21.44
C LYS A 55 -7.33 -19.31 20.35
N LEU A 56 -6.10 -19.43 19.82
CA LEU A 56 -5.78 -20.37 18.75
C LEU A 56 -5.30 -21.74 19.24
N LYS A 57 -4.81 -21.87 20.48
CA LYS A 57 -4.20 -23.10 20.99
C LYS A 57 -4.65 -23.40 22.42
N ALA A 58 -5.03 -24.65 22.71
CA ALA A 58 -5.45 -25.09 24.03
C ALA A 58 -4.38 -24.90 25.13
N ASN A 59 -3.11 -25.02 24.75
CA ASN A 59 -1.95 -24.79 25.62
C ASN A 59 -1.37 -23.36 25.49
N GLY A 60 -2.07 -22.48 24.80
CA GLY A 60 -1.72 -21.05 24.72
C GLY A 60 -2.13 -20.29 25.98
N PRO A 61 -1.69 -19.03 26.13
CA PRO A 61 -1.93 -18.23 27.33
C PRO A 61 -3.42 -17.94 27.61
N TYR A 62 -4.26 -17.98 26.58
CA TYR A 62 -5.70 -17.68 26.67
C TYR A 62 -6.59 -18.89 26.34
N GLY A 63 -5.99 -20.07 26.11
CA GLY A 63 -6.70 -21.28 25.74
C GLY A 63 -7.16 -21.30 24.28
N PHE A 64 -8.14 -22.15 24.00
CA PHE A 64 -8.69 -22.34 22.66
C PHE A 64 -10.19 -22.02 22.62
N ALA A 65 -10.61 -21.31 21.58
CA ALA A 65 -12.01 -21.18 21.18
C ALA A 65 -12.13 -21.45 19.67
N SER A 66 -13.20 -22.12 19.25
CA SER A 66 -13.43 -22.44 17.83
C SER A 66 -13.60 -21.19 16.96
N GLU A 67 -13.99 -20.08 17.58
CA GLU A 67 -14.15 -18.75 16.97
C GLU A 67 -12.80 -18.11 16.64
N GLY A 68 -11.74 -18.44 17.36
CA GLY A 68 -10.40 -17.91 17.13
C GLY A 68 -9.89 -18.12 15.70
N PRO A 69 -9.70 -19.38 15.26
CA PRO A 69 -9.26 -19.65 13.89
C PRO A 69 -10.24 -19.14 12.81
N LYS A 70 -11.55 -19.06 13.11
CA LYS A 70 -12.56 -18.54 12.18
C LYS A 70 -12.39 -17.04 11.99
N LEU A 71 -12.21 -16.30 13.09
CA LEU A 71 -11.97 -14.85 13.04
C LEU A 71 -10.69 -14.54 12.29
N ASP A 72 -9.59 -15.22 12.63
CA ASP A 72 -8.29 -14.97 12.01
C ASP A 72 -8.33 -15.22 10.50
N LYS A 73 -8.95 -16.36 10.09
CA LYS A 73 -9.13 -16.63 8.66
C LYS A 73 -9.96 -15.54 7.98
N GLY A 74 -11.08 -15.14 8.60
CA GLY A 74 -11.95 -14.09 8.04
C GLY A 74 -11.22 -12.76 7.89
N LEU A 75 -10.44 -12.35 8.89
CA LEU A 75 -9.64 -11.12 8.83
C LEU A 75 -8.55 -11.19 7.75
N CYS A 76 -7.83 -12.32 7.66
CA CYS A 76 -6.83 -12.52 6.61
C CYS A 76 -7.47 -12.46 5.21
N ASP A 77 -8.61 -13.13 5.00
CA ASP A 77 -9.36 -13.10 3.74
C ASP A 77 -9.78 -11.65 3.37
N LEU A 78 -10.25 -10.86 4.36
CA LEU A 78 -10.61 -9.46 4.16
C LEU A 78 -9.40 -8.59 3.77
N PHE A 79 -8.26 -8.80 4.44
CA PHE A 79 -7.03 -8.06 4.15
C PHE A 79 -6.48 -8.39 2.76
N GLU A 80 -6.41 -9.67 2.41
CA GLU A 80 -5.91 -10.13 1.11
C GLU A 80 -6.77 -9.63 -0.06
N GLN A 81 -8.11 -9.60 0.14
CA GLN A 81 -9.06 -9.09 -0.85
C GLN A 81 -9.17 -7.57 -0.88
N GLY A 82 -8.60 -6.86 0.09
CA GLY A 82 -8.80 -5.43 0.26
C GLY A 82 -10.25 -5.05 0.63
N ASN A 83 -11.03 -6.02 1.13
CA ASN A 83 -12.42 -5.80 1.50
C ASN A 83 -12.54 -5.22 2.91
N LEU A 84 -12.11 -3.97 3.09
CA LEU A 84 -12.14 -3.30 4.40
C LEU A 84 -13.57 -3.04 4.92
N LYS A 85 -14.56 -3.03 4.03
CA LYS A 85 -15.98 -2.90 4.43
C LYS A 85 -16.45 -4.06 5.29
N GLY A 86 -15.97 -5.27 5.00
CA GLY A 86 -16.26 -6.46 5.79
C GLY A 86 -15.85 -6.36 7.26
N LEU A 87 -14.93 -5.45 7.62
CA LEU A 87 -14.54 -5.20 9.01
C LEU A 87 -15.67 -4.60 9.86
N PHE A 88 -16.63 -3.94 9.24
CA PHE A 88 -17.81 -3.38 9.93
C PHE A 88 -18.96 -4.39 10.04
N GLU A 89 -18.86 -5.52 9.32
CA GLU A 89 -19.86 -6.58 9.26
C GLU A 89 -19.48 -7.80 10.12
N LEU A 90 -18.37 -7.71 10.87
CA LEU A 90 -17.91 -8.77 11.76
C LEU A 90 -18.90 -9.00 12.90
N ASP A 91 -19.15 -10.27 13.22
CA ASP A 91 -19.98 -10.67 14.36
C ASP A 91 -19.24 -10.39 15.68
N GLU A 92 -19.78 -9.47 16.49
CA GLU A 92 -19.19 -9.10 17.79
C GLU A 92 -19.06 -10.30 18.73
N GLN A 93 -19.97 -11.28 18.68
CA GLN A 93 -19.88 -12.47 19.53
C GLN A 93 -18.67 -13.36 19.14
N ILE A 94 -18.38 -13.43 17.84
CA ILE A 94 -17.17 -14.11 17.34
C ILE A 94 -15.92 -13.37 17.80
N CYS A 95 -15.89 -12.05 17.67
CA CYS A 95 -14.77 -11.21 18.12
C CYS A 95 -14.50 -11.38 19.62
N ASP A 96 -15.53 -11.28 20.46
CA ASP A 96 -15.44 -11.44 21.91
C ASP A 96 -14.97 -12.87 22.29
N SER A 97 -15.54 -13.89 21.65
CA SER A 97 -15.18 -15.28 21.90
C SER A 97 -13.73 -15.59 21.51
N ALA A 98 -13.25 -14.98 20.43
CA ALA A 98 -11.85 -15.07 19.97
C ALA A 98 -10.88 -14.25 20.84
N ALA A 99 -11.41 -13.30 21.66
CA ALA A 99 -10.63 -12.42 22.53
C ALA A 99 -9.58 -11.60 21.73
N GLU A 100 -10.00 -11.02 20.61
CA GLU A 100 -9.15 -10.17 19.78
C GLU A 100 -8.93 -8.78 20.41
N CYS A 101 -7.93 -8.04 19.95
CA CYS A 101 -7.72 -6.64 20.37
C CYS A 101 -7.42 -5.69 19.21
N GLY A 102 -7.46 -6.16 17.96
CA GLY A 102 -7.09 -5.39 16.77
C GLY A 102 -8.27 -4.83 15.99
N VAL A 103 -9.45 -5.46 16.02
CA VAL A 103 -10.58 -5.15 15.14
C VAL A 103 -10.97 -3.68 15.18
N ARG A 104 -11.02 -3.06 16.35
CA ARG A 104 -11.38 -1.64 16.47
C ARG A 104 -10.37 -0.70 15.81
N SER A 105 -9.08 -1.01 15.90
CA SER A 105 -8.03 -0.25 15.18
C SER A 105 -8.16 -0.40 13.67
N PHE A 106 -8.48 -1.61 13.20
CA PHE A 106 -8.71 -1.89 11.78
C PHE A 106 -9.95 -1.17 11.26
N GLN A 107 -11.02 -1.08 12.05
CA GLN A 107 -12.23 -0.34 11.73
C GLN A 107 -11.97 1.18 11.59
N ILE A 108 -11.15 1.78 12.46
CA ILE A 108 -10.77 3.19 12.33
C ILE A 108 -9.96 3.39 11.04
N MET A 109 -8.99 2.54 10.76
CA MET A 109 -8.21 2.59 9.52
C MET A 109 -9.10 2.45 8.29
N ALA A 110 -10.01 1.48 8.29
CA ALA A 110 -10.94 1.25 7.19
C ALA A 110 -11.82 2.48 6.93
N GLY A 111 -12.36 3.11 7.97
CA GLY A 111 -13.11 4.36 7.86
C GLY A 111 -12.29 5.49 7.27
N ALA A 112 -11.03 5.64 7.69
CA ALA A 112 -10.15 6.67 7.14
C ALA A 112 -9.87 6.44 5.64
N LEU A 113 -9.62 5.21 5.23
CA LEU A 113 -9.39 4.87 3.82
C LEU A 113 -10.65 5.02 2.95
N GLU A 114 -11.83 4.73 3.48
CA GLU A 114 -13.12 4.89 2.81
C GLU A 114 -13.41 6.36 2.50
N GLU A 115 -13.25 7.27 3.46
CA GLU A 115 -13.53 8.69 3.28
C GLU A 115 -12.56 9.34 2.29
N ILE A 116 -11.28 9.08 2.41
CA ILE A 116 -10.26 9.57 1.47
C ILE A 116 -10.60 9.16 0.02
N SER A 117 -11.17 7.98 -0.16
CA SER A 117 -11.58 7.48 -1.47
C SER A 117 -12.82 8.18 -2.01
N SER A 118 -13.80 8.49 -1.17
CA SER A 118 -15.07 9.13 -1.55
C SER A 118 -14.89 10.58 -1.97
N THR A 119 -14.04 11.34 -1.27
CA THR A 119 -13.80 12.77 -1.51
C THR A 119 -13.20 13.01 -2.89
N LYS A 120 -12.33 12.13 -3.37
CA LYS A 120 -11.73 12.25 -4.72
C LYS A 120 -12.70 11.85 -5.84
N SER A 121 -13.59 10.90 -5.60
CA SER A 121 -14.63 10.53 -6.59
C SER A 121 -15.57 11.71 -6.86
N SER A 122 -15.95 12.46 -5.83
CA SER A 122 -16.83 13.62 -5.97
C SER A 122 -16.20 14.80 -6.74
N ARG A 123 -14.88 14.97 -6.64
CA ARG A 123 -14.14 16.02 -7.39
C ARG A 123 -13.91 15.65 -8.87
N LYS A 124 -13.97 14.36 -9.25
CA LYS A 124 -13.78 13.90 -10.64
C LYS A 124 -15.05 13.92 -11.50
N ASN A 125 -16.23 13.92 -10.91
CA ASN A 125 -17.50 13.89 -11.65
C ASN A 125 -17.89 15.24 -12.32
N ALA A 126 -16.97 16.22 -12.35
CA ALA A 126 -17.18 17.47 -13.09
C ALA A 126 -16.84 17.39 -14.59
N SER A 127 -16.21 16.33 -15.08
CA SER A 127 -16.05 16.08 -16.52
C SER A 127 -15.49 14.70 -16.81
N ALA A 128 -16.30 13.71 -17.16
CA ALA A 128 -16.09 12.74 -18.25
C ALA A 128 -16.99 11.50 -18.06
N SER A 129 -17.87 11.29 -19.02
CA SER A 129 -18.60 10.05 -19.25
C SER A 129 -17.64 8.95 -19.73
N PHE A 130 -17.47 7.88 -18.96
CA PHE A 130 -16.83 6.67 -19.43
C PHE A 130 -17.55 5.43 -18.87
N HIS A 131 -17.98 4.56 -19.77
CA HIS A 131 -18.50 3.24 -19.46
C HIS A 131 -17.35 2.35 -18.97
N ALA A 132 -17.43 1.88 -17.74
CA ALA A 132 -16.52 0.87 -17.22
C ALA A 132 -17.34 -0.24 -16.56
N SER A 133 -17.00 -1.49 -16.91
CA SER A 133 -17.53 -2.72 -16.35
C SER A 133 -17.35 -2.78 -14.85
N GLU A 134 -18.43 -3.18 -14.16
CA GLU A 134 -18.58 -3.23 -12.72
C GLU A 134 -17.60 -4.22 -12.06
N LYS A 135 -16.53 -3.70 -11.43
CA LYS A 135 -15.93 -4.25 -10.22
C LYS A 135 -16.15 -3.24 -9.11
N PRO A 136 -16.48 -3.67 -7.88
CA PRO A 136 -16.72 -2.73 -6.79
C PRO A 136 -15.44 -1.95 -6.53
N LEU A 137 -15.46 -0.67 -6.86
CA LEU A 137 -14.39 0.29 -6.58
C LEU A 137 -14.44 0.62 -5.09
N PHE A 138 -13.88 -0.23 -4.27
CA PHE A 138 -13.31 0.24 -3.01
C PHE A 138 -12.04 1.00 -3.36
N GLY A 139 -11.99 2.24 -2.93
CA GLY A 139 -11.00 3.26 -3.20
C GLY A 139 -9.64 2.78 -3.70
N ALA A 140 -9.05 3.53 -4.58
CA ALA A 140 -7.82 3.21 -5.27
C ALA A 140 -6.64 2.90 -4.33
N TYR A 141 -6.66 1.76 -3.64
CA TYR A 141 -5.51 1.22 -2.92
C TYR A 141 -5.31 -0.25 -3.26
N GLN A 142 -4.06 -0.67 -3.26
CA GLN A 142 -3.67 -2.06 -3.33
C GLN A 142 -3.60 -2.60 -1.92
N ALA A 143 -4.20 -3.77 -1.72
CA ALA A 143 -4.13 -4.51 -0.46
C ALA A 143 -3.21 -5.71 -0.64
N GLU A 144 -2.39 -5.99 0.36
CA GLU A 144 -1.51 -7.14 0.40
C GLU A 144 -1.44 -7.68 1.83
N LEU A 145 -1.73 -8.96 2.01
CA LEU A 145 -1.45 -9.68 3.25
C LEU A 145 -0.01 -10.20 3.20
N LEU A 146 0.89 -9.54 3.93
CA LEU A 146 2.33 -9.85 3.91
C LEU A 146 2.66 -11.09 4.74
N SER A 147 2.00 -11.30 5.86
CA SER A 147 2.21 -12.48 6.71
C SER A 147 1.04 -12.72 7.67
N TYR A 148 0.86 -13.99 8.05
CA TYR A 148 0.02 -14.41 9.17
C TYR A 148 0.69 -15.56 9.92
N GLU A 149 0.77 -15.44 11.24
CA GLU A 149 1.33 -16.49 12.11
C GLU A 149 0.57 -16.56 13.45
N GLY A 150 0.51 -17.76 14.03
CA GLY A 150 -0.08 -18.00 15.35
C GLY A 150 0.86 -18.80 16.27
N PRO A 151 2.11 -18.36 16.54
CA PRO A 151 3.14 -19.18 17.18
C PRO A 151 2.80 -19.57 18.62
N PHE A 152 2.20 -18.67 19.41
CA PHE A 152 1.94 -18.85 20.83
C PHE A 152 0.45 -18.98 21.18
N GLY A 153 -0.42 -19.19 20.20
CA GLY A 153 -1.87 -19.22 20.39
C GLY A 153 -2.53 -17.85 20.25
N VAL A 154 -1.77 -16.85 19.80
CA VAL A 154 -2.23 -15.51 19.42
C VAL A 154 -1.97 -15.34 17.93
N GLY A 155 -2.95 -14.83 17.19
CA GLY A 155 -2.83 -14.53 15.76
C GLY A 155 -2.17 -13.19 15.51
N TYR A 156 -1.15 -13.18 14.68
CA TYR A 156 -0.44 -11.99 14.21
C TYR A 156 -0.50 -11.89 12.70
N ALA A 157 -0.96 -10.78 12.18
CA ALA A 157 -0.94 -10.49 10.75
C ALA A 157 -0.20 -9.20 10.47
N VAL A 158 0.45 -9.14 9.31
CA VAL A 158 0.95 -7.91 8.73
C VAL A 158 0.30 -7.73 7.37
N ALA A 159 -0.40 -6.63 7.18
CA ALA A 159 -1.03 -6.27 5.91
C ALA A 159 -0.69 -4.83 5.55
N ALA A 160 -0.56 -4.55 4.27
CA ALA A 160 -0.33 -3.23 3.72
C ALA A 160 -1.51 -2.80 2.84
N PHE A 161 -1.90 -1.55 2.94
CA PHE A 161 -2.92 -0.92 2.12
C PHE A 161 -2.33 0.35 1.52
N GLU A 162 -1.78 0.23 0.32
CA GLU A 162 -1.16 1.34 -0.37
C GLU A 162 -2.18 2.03 -1.27
N ARG A 163 -2.32 3.34 -1.11
CA ARG A 163 -3.24 4.12 -1.90
C ARG A 163 -2.67 4.37 -3.29
N PHE A 164 -3.42 3.99 -4.32
CA PHE A 164 -3.19 4.47 -5.68
C PHE A 164 -3.97 5.77 -5.92
N ASP A 165 -3.27 6.87 -6.07
CA ASP A 165 -3.86 8.04 -6.68
C ASP A 165 -4.06 7.76 -8.18
N ALA A 166 -5.30 7.52 -8.59
CA ALA A 166 -5.64 7.31 -10.01
C ALA A 166 -5.36 8.56 -10.90
N ALA A 167 -4.91 9.67 -10.31
CA ALA A 167 -4.34 10.82 -11.03
C ALA A 167 -2.85 10.62 -11.31
N SER A 168 -2.24 9.62 -10.70
CA SER A 168 -0.87 9.19 -10.90
C SER A 168 -0.85 7.76 -11.47
N SER A 169 -1.56 7.51 -12.58
CA SER A 169 -1.22 6.41 -13.46
C SER A 169 0.21 6.64 -13.94
N GLY A 170 1.18 6.33 -13.07
CA GLY A 170 2.59 6.65 -13.19
C GLY A 170 3.29 6.98 -11.88
N ASP A 171 2.60 7.12 -10.73
CA ASP A 171 3.26 7.35 -9.44
C ASP A 171 3.48 6.02 -8.70
N PHE A 172 4.44 5.26 -9.19
CA PHE A 172 4.99 4.07 -8.52
C PHE A 172 5.91 4.51 -7.37
N GLY A 173 5.31 4.90 -6.23
CA GLY A 173 6.05 5.40 -5.07
C GLY A 173 6.56 6.84 -5.25
N ALA A 174 6.91 7.48 -4.13
CA ALA A 174 7.44 8.86 -4.12
C ALA A 174 8.84 8.99 -4.76
N ASP A 175 9.48 7.87 -5.14
CA ASP A 175 10.83 7.85 -5.72
C ASP A 175 10.77 8.11 -7.24
N PRO A 176 11.33 9.24 -7.72
CA PRO A 176 11.31 9.60 -9.12
C PRO A 176 12.05 8.60 -10.02
N TYR A 177 13.03 7.86 -9.50
CA TYR A 177 13.76 6.82 -10.23
C TYR A 177 12.84 5.64 -10.55
N VAL A 178 12.12 5.13 -9.56
CA VAL A 178 11.17 4.02 -9.70
C VAL A 178 10.02 4.42 -10.62
N ARG A 179 9.46 5.62 -10.42
CA ARG A 179 8.38 6.16 -11.25
C ARG A 179 8.75 6.20 -12.73
N LEU A 180 9.95 6.69 -13.06
CA LEU A 180 10.42 6.75 -14.43
C LEU A 180 10.64 5.36 -15.03
N ALA A 181 11.21 4.42 -14.26
CA ALA A 181 11.41 3.03 -14.69
C ALA A 181 10.08 2.36 -15.04
N CYS A 182 9.08 2.47 -14.17
CA CYS A 182 7.75 1.90 -14.39
C CYS A 182 7.05 2.52 -15.60
N ALA A 183 7.05 3.85 -15.72
CA ALA A 183 6.46 4.55 -16.87
C ALA A 183 7.14 4.15 -18.19
N SER A 184 8.45 3.96 -18.17
CA SER A 184 9.22 3.49 -19.33
C SER A 184 8.79 2.09 -19.78
N ILE A 185 8.68 1.15 -18.82
CA ILE A 185 8.25 -0.22 -19.08
C ILE A 185 6.82 -0.23 -19.64
N GLU A 186 5.90 0.47 -18.97
CA GLU A 186 4.50 0.54 -19.36
C GLU A 186 4.33 1.14 -20.76
N THR A 187 5.02 2.25 -21.06
CA THR A 187 4.97 2.89 -22.38
C THR A 187 5.46 1.94 -23.46
N TYR A 188 6.58 1.28 -23.20
CA TYR A 188 7.13 0.35 -24.19
C TYR A 188 6.23 -0.87 -24.43
N LEU A 189 5.67 -1.47 -23.39
CA LEU A 189 4.76 -2.61 -23.51
C LEU A 189 3.46 -2.24 -24.25
N ARG A 190 2.98 -1.01 -24.11
CA ARG A 190 1.75 -0.55 -24.80
C ARG A 190 1.98 -0.11 -26.22
N THR A 191 3.12 0.55 -26.51
CA THR A 191 3.34 1.25 -27.78
C THR A 191 4.43 0.65 -28.65
N GLY A 192 5.28 -0.21 -28.09
CA GLY A 192 6.50 -0.70 -28.74
C GLY A 192 7.60 0.37 -28.89
N LYS A 193 7.42 1.56 -28.30
CA LYS A 193 8.38 2.67 -28.38
C LYS A 193 8.89 3.06 -27.01
N PRO A 194 10.18 3.48 -26.89
CA PRO A 194 10.70 4.04 -25.66
C PRO A 194 9.92 5.28 -25.20
N LEU A 195 9.87 5.49 -23.88
CA LEU A 195 9.33 6.72 -23.29
C LEU A 195 10.21 7.91 -23.71
N GLU A 196 9.58 8.97 -24.18
CA GLU A 196 10.24 10.25 -24.47
C GLU A 196 10.23 11.16 -23.23
N LEU A 197 11.36 11.80 -22.92
CA LEU A 197 11.47 12.81 -21.85
C LEU A 197 10.89 14.15 -22.34
N THR A 198 9.56 14.25 -22.31
CA THR A 198 8.82 15.48 -22.61
C THR A 198 9.12 16.59 -21.58
N ASP A 199 8.71 17.84 -21.87
CA ASP A 199 8.83 18.95 -20.93
C ASP A 199 8.15 18.64 -19.58
N GLU A 200 7.06 17.88 -19.58
CA GLU A 200 6.37 17.43 -18.37
C GLU A 200 7.26 16.54 -17.51
N TRP A 201 7.95 15.57 -18.12
CA TRP A 201 8.92 14.73 -17.44
C TRP A 201 10.14 15.51 -16.96
N GLN A 202 10.66 16.42 -17.79
CA GLN A 202 11.80 17.24 -17.41
C GLN A 202 11.51 18.13 -16.19
N ASN A 203 10.28 18.67 -16.08
CA ASN A 203 9.86 19.47 -14.94
C ASN A 203 9.54 18.62 -13.68
N ALA A 204 9.28 17.33 -13.83
CA ALA A 204 8.89 16.43 -12.74
C ALA A 204 10.06 15.64 -12.15
N LEU A 205 11.21 15.58 -12.83
CA LEU A 205 12.39 14.84 -12.40
C LEU A 205 13.42 15.77 -11.74
N PRO A 206 14.17 15.26 -10.73
CA PRO A 206 15.31 15.98 -10.17
C PRO A 206 16.38 16.31 -11.22
N ASP A 207 17.03 17.47 -11.09
CA ASP A 207 18.10 17.90 -11.98
C ASP A 207 19.23 16.86 -12.10
N GLU A 208 19.56 16.16 -11.03
CA GLU A 208 20.58 15.11 -11.05
C GLU A 208 20.25 13.99 -12.04
N MET A 209 18.97 13.61 -12.18
CA MET A 209 18.56 12.58 -13.13
C MET A 209 18.68 13.02 -14.58
N LEU A 210 18.51 14.31 -14.83
CA LEU A 210 18.54 14.90 -16.17
C LEU A 210 19.94 15.29 -16.64
N LEU A 211 20.80 15.71 -15.70
CA LEU A 211 22.10 16.34 -16.01
C LEU A 211 23.29 15.44 -15.70
N GLN A 212 23.15 14.46 -14.81
CA GLN A 212 24.24 13.57 -14.45
C GLN A 212 24.18 12.24 -15.21
N GLN A 213 25.34 11.60 -15.34
CA GLN A 213 25.48 10.26 -15.90
C GLN A 213 25.89 9.28 -14.82
N ALA A 214 25.23 8.14 -14.75
CA ALA A 214 25.58 7.02 -13.86
C ALA A 214 25.12 5.70 -14.46
N GLY A 215 25.78 4.60 -14.10
CA GLY A 215 25.24 3.27 -14.35
C GLY A 215 24.00 3.03 -13.46
N VAL A 216 22.98 2.36 -14.00
CA VAL A 216 21.70 2.12 -13.34
C VAL A 216 21.34 0.64 -13.44
N PHE A 217 20.80 0.07 -12.38
CA PHE A 217 20.19 -1.25 -12.40
C PHE A 217 18.66 -1.12 -12.19
N VAL A 218 17.91 -1.82 -13.03
CA VAL A 218 16.45 -1.95 -12.89
C VAL A 218 16.12 -3.40 -12.57
N SER A 219 15.57 -3.63 -11.37
CA SER A 219 15.13 -4.94 -10.90
C SER A 219 13.61 -4.97 -10.86
N ILE A 220 13.01 -5.97 -11.51
CA ILE A 220 11.58 -6.20 -11.54
C ILE A 220 11.27 -7.39 -10.62
N HIS A 221 10.41 -7.19 -9.64
CA HIS A 221 9.94 -8.25 -8.75
C HIS A 221 8.45 -8.54 -9.00
N LYS A 222 8.08 -9.81 -8.89
CA LYS A 222 6.69 -10.27 -8.95
C LYS A 222 6.45 -11.22 -7.79
N ASN A 223 5.49 -10.90 -6.93
CA ASN A 223 5.16 -11.69 -5.73
C ASN A 223 6.39 -11.94 -4.82
N GLY A 224 7.26 -10.93 -4.66
CA GLY A 224 8.48 -11.02 -3.87
C GLY A 224 9.66 -11.73 -4.55
N GLU A 225 9.47 -12.34 -5.71
CA GLU A 225 10.52 -13.02 -6.47
C GLU A 225 11.10 -12.12 -7.58
N LEU A 226 12.41 -12.22 -7.80
CA LEU A 226 13.06 -11.49 -8.89
C LEU A 226 12.57 -12.05 -10.23
N ARG A 227 11.94 -11.18 -11.05
CA ARG A 227 11.43 -11.53 -12.38
C ARG A 227 12.39 -11.13 -13.49
N GLY A 228 13.15 -10.07 -13.29
CA GLY A 228 14.16 -9.58 -14.23
C GLY A 228 15.02 -8.49 -13.59
N CYS A 229 16.30 -8.46 -13.97
CA CYS A 229 17.25 -7.45 -13.50
C CYS A 229 18.30 -7.18 -14.58
N ILE A 230 18.27 -6.00 -15.16
CA ILE A 230 19.31 -5.55 -16.09
C ILE A 230 19.82 -4.18 -15.66
N GLY A 231 21.11 -3.96 -15.84
CA GLY A 231 21.75 -2.69 -15.56
C GLY A 231 23.11 -2.53 -16.18
N THR A 232 23.64 -1.34 -16.03
CA THR A 232 24.95 -0.92 -16.52
C THR A 232 25.82 -0.47 -15.35
N ILE A 233 27.08 -0.87 -15.34
CA ILE A 233 28.05 -0.45 -14.30
C ILE A 233 28.55 0.96 -14.58
N VAL A 234 28.73 1.28 -15.85
CA VAL A 234 29.12 2.60 -16.34
C VAL A 234 27.99 3.19 -17.17
N PRO A 235 27.84 4.52 -17.23
CA PRO A 235 26.79 5.13 -18.02
C PRO A 235 26.99 4.86 -19.52
N THR A 236 25.92 4.51 -20.20
CA THR A 236 25.89 4.27 -21.65
C THR A 236 25.04 5.31 -22.39
N THR A 237 24.32 6.14 -21.65
CA THR A 237 23.45 7.19 -22.18
C THR A 237 23.88 8.58 -21.65
N SER A 238 23.20 9.63 -22.10
CA SER A 238 23.54 11.02 -21.76
C SER A 238 23.08 11.45 -20.37
N SER A 239 22.20 10.68 -19.70
CA SER A 239 21.70 11.01 -18.36
C SER A 239 21.18 9.78 -17.62
N ILE A 240 21.11 9.88 -16.29
CA ILE A 240 20.51 8.85 -15.44
C ILE A 240 19.08 8.52 -15.90
N ALA A 241 18.29 9.53 -16.25
CA ALA A 241 16.92 9.33 -16.72
C ALA A 241 16.87 8.47 -18.00
N GLN A 242 17.74 8.71 -18.95
CA GLN A 242 17.79 7.88 -20.17
C GLN A 242 18.33 6.48 -19.90
N GLU A 243 19.27 6.33 -18.95
CA GLU A 243 19.78 5.04 -18.52
C GLU A 243 18.66 4.18 -17.88
N ILE A 244 17.82 4.80 -17.03
CA ILE A 244 16.65 4.15 -16.44
C ILE A 244 15.67 3.68 -17.51
N ILE A 245 15.35 4.52 -18.48
CA ILE A 245 14.42 4.19 -19.56
C ILE A 245 14.93 2.98 -20.35
N GLN A 246 16.19 2.97 -20.72
CA GLN A 246 16.78 1.88 -21.50
C GLN A 246 16.86 0.58 -20.70
N ASN A 247 17.30 0.64 -19.44
CA ASN A 247 17.47 -0.54 -18.60
C ASN A 247 16.13 -1.10 -18.12
N GLY A 248 15.10 -0.25 -17.90
CA GLY A 248 13.75 -0.68 -17.61
C GLY A 248 13.14 -1.51 -18.74
N ILE A 249 13.26 -1.04 -19.98
CA ILE A 249 12.83 -1.79 -21.16
C ILE A 249 13.61 -3.12 -21.26
N SER A 250 14.90 -3.08 -21.07
CA SER A 250 15.75 -4.28 -21.19
C SER A 250 15.41 -5.31 -20.10
N ALA A 251 15.23 -4.89 -18.84
CA ALA A 251 14.84 -5.78 -17.74
C ALA A 251 13.47 -6.43 -17.94
N SER A 252 12.54 -5.74 -18.62
CA SER A 252 11.20 -6.26 -18.89
C SER A 252 11.10 -7.17 -20.11
N THR A 253 12.06 -7.11 -21.05
CA THR A 253 11.95 -7.75 -22.37
C THR A 253 13.10 -8.68 -22.74
N ARG A 254 14.26 -8.54 -22.11
CA ARG A 254 15.49 -9.24 -22.50
C ARG A 254 16.09 -10.12 -21.41
N ASP A 255 15.63 -9.97 -20.18
CA ASP A 255 16.04 -10.88 -19.11
C ASP A 255 15.22 -12.18 -19.22
N PRO A 256 15.88 -13.36 -19.30
CA PRO A 256 15.23 -14.64 -19.55
C PRO A 256 14.34 -15.14 -18.43
#